data_60620cce658715b028030bac5c5b76c8
#
_entry.id   60620cce658715b028030bac5c5b76c8
#
_cell.length_a   1.000
_cell.length_b   1.000
_cell.length_c   1.000
_cell.angle_alpha   90.00
_cell.angle_beta   90.00
_cell.angle_gamma   90.00
#
_symmetry.space_group_name_H-M   'P 1'
#
loop_
_entity.id
_entity.type
_entity.pdbx_description
1 polymer ?
#
loop_
_entity_poly.entity_id
_entity_poly.type
_entity_poly.pdbx_seq_one_letter_code
_entity_poly.pdbx_strand_id
1 'polypeptide(L)'
;MSSPIIKSLSVKAANIPLRKTIISKIRSFDNWAIITTEITCSDGTIGKGYIGPYLADYIPAIASTMKQLFKQFVGRQIAPYQFYNEVMKSTSLMGRSGIAIYALAALDIAFWDASAKIAKQPLCVHLGGSITPVKAYNSCGLWLNPVDTLYDETLELIENGNFNTLKIRLGREKLSDDIKAIENVKKALGNENLLLCDFNQGLSLPDAIHFLNALDNQGLYWFEEPIDYYNYDGYKELRQRMKTPIILGENFHGPDDAFRAMDQKICDFIMPDLMRISGISGWMQTASIASAYRIKMSSHLFPEVSSQLMRVTPTADLCEWTDWAEPLLKEPYAIQDGHIIIPDVPGTGIDFNEDVLEKYKINL
;
A
#
# COMPACT_ATOMS: atom_id res chain seq x y z
N MET A 1 7.98 28.89 -22.03
CA MET A 1 7.45 27.73 -22.80
C MET A 1 6.07 27.43 -22.24
N SER A 2 5.09 27.10 -23.10
CA SER A 2 3.76 26.69 -22.63
C SER A 2 3.88 25.33 -21.92
N SER A 3 3.16 25.16 -20.80
CA SER A 3 3.12 23.87 -20.08
C SER A 3 2.63 22.75 -20.99
N PRO A 4 3.21 21.54 -20.91
CA PRO A 4 2.78 20.40 -21.73
C PRO A 4 1.31 20.05 -21.50
N ILE A 5 0.62 19.60 -22.58
CA ILE A 5 -0.77 19.18 -22.53
C ILE A 5 -0.90 17.67 -22.67
N ILE A 6 -1.92 17.10 -22.03
CA ILE A 6 -2.27 15.69 -22.06
C ILE A 6 -2.71 15.28 -23.48
N LYS A 7 -2.16 14.20 -24.02
CA LYS A 7 -2.46 13.67 -25.35
C LYS A 7 -3.25 12.37 -25.31
N SER A 8 -2.76 11.39 -24.57
CA SER A 8 -3.35 10.04 -24.58
C SER A 8 -3.14 9.30 -23.27
N LEU A 9 -3.94 8.26 -23.10
CA LEU A 9 -3.87 7.28 -22.01
C LEU A 9 -3.63 5.89 -22.61
N SER A 10 -2.66 5.17 -22.09
CA SER A 10 -2.49 3.72 -22.26
C SER A 10 -2.78 3.03 -20.95
N VAL A 11 -3.59 1.98 -21.01
CA VAL A 11 -3.90 1.11 -19.86
C VAL A 11 -3.64 -0.33 -20.29
N LYS A 12 -2.77 -1.02 -19.57
CA LYS A 12 -2.50 -2.45 -19.73
C LYS A 12 -2.77 -3.16 -18.43
N ALA A 13 -2.95 -4.47 -18.48
CA ALA A 13 -3.14 -5.27 -17.29
C ALA A 13 -2.47 -6.62 -17.41
N ALA A 14 -2.00 -7.14 -16.29
CA ALA A 14 -1.35 -8.44 -16.20
C ALA A 14 -1.74 -9.15 -14.91
N ASN A 15 -1.71 -10.49 -14.92
CA ASN A 15 -1.88 -11.33 -13.72
C ASN A 15 -0.55 -12.06 -13.45
N ILE A 16 0.30 -11.45 -12.65
CA ILE A 16 1.69 -11.86 -12.44
C ILE A 16 1.78 -12.92 -11.37
N PRO A 17 2.46 -14.08 -11.61
CA PRO A 17 2.69 -15.07 -10.57
C PRO A 17 3.51 -14.50 -9.42
N LEU A 18 3.07 -14.75 -8.19
CA LEU A 18 3.84 -14.44 -6.99
C LEU A 18 4.97 -15.44 -6.77
N ARG A 19 6.07 -15.02 -6.16
CA ARG A 19 7.17 -15.90 -5.79
C ARG A 19 6.78 -16.91 -4.71
N LYS A 20 5.93 -16.50 -3.77
CA LYS A 20 5.37 -17.34 -2.70
C LYS A 20 3.85 -17.14 -2.68
N THR A 21 3.10 -18.22 -2.48
CA THR A 21 1.64 -18.14 -2.28
C THR A 21 1.35 -17.33 -1.03
N ILE A 22 0.48 -16.33 -1.16
CA ILE A 22 -0.06 -15.59 -0.03
C ILE A 22 -1.17 -16.42 0.62
N ILE A 23 -1.04 -16.71 1.91
CA ILE A 23 -2.05 -17.46 2.68
C ILE A 23 -2.49 -16.59 3.85
N SER A 24 -3.64 -15.95 3.70
CA SER A 24 -4.26 -15.15 4.75
C SER A 24 -5.58 -15.77 5.23
N LYS A 25 -6.15 -15.23 6.29
CA LYS A 25 -7.45 -15.68 6.81
C LYS A 25 -8.60 -15.45 5.83
N ILE A 26 -8.49 -14.45 4.97
CA ILE A 26 -9.55 -14.12 4.01
C ILE A 26 -9.45 -15.00 2.76
N ARG A 27 -8.24 -15.14 2.20
CA ARG A 27 -8.03 -15.82 0.91
C ARG A 27 -6.56 -16.17 0.67
N SER A 28 -6.35 -17.17 -0.21
CA SER A 28 -5.03 -17.47 -0.77
C SER A 28 -4.90 -16.91 -2.19
N PHE A 29 -3.69 -16.43 -2.54
CA PHE A 29 -3.36 -15.87 -3.85
C PHE A 29 -2.04 -16.44 -4.36
N ASP A 30 -2.04 -16.93 -5.60
CA ASP A 30 -0.83 -17.38 -6.32
C ASP A 30 -0.36 -16.37 -7.36
N ASN A 31 -1.21 -15.39 -7.66
CA ASN A 31 -0.95 -14.35 -8.65
C ASN A 31 -1.41 -12.99 -8.11
N TRP A 32 -0.75 -11.95 -8.56
CA TRP A 32 -1.16 -10.59 -8.28
C TRP A 32 -1.61 -9.89 -9.56
N ALA A 33 -2.87 -9.46 -9.57
CA ALA A 33 -3.46 -8.75 -10.68
C ALA A 33 -3.08 -7.28 -10.64
N ILE A 34 -2.51 -6.75 -11.74
CA ILE A 34 -1.98 -5.38 -11.86
C ILE A 34 -2.61 -4.66 -13.04
N ILE A 35 -2.88 -3.37 -12.87
CA ILE A 35 -3.20 -2.43 -13.95
C ILE A 35 -2.08 -1.40 -14.02
N THR A 36 -1.48 -1.22 -15.20
CA THR A 36 -0.53 -0.15 -15.47
C THR A 36 -1.20 1.00 -16.21
N THR A 37 -0.72 2.21 -15.94
CA THR A 37 -1.24 3.46 -16.48
C THR A 37 -0.09 4.26 -17.07
N GLU A 38 -0.23 4.72 -18.31
CA GLU A 38 0.70 5.66 -18.95
C GLU A 38 -0.07 6.84 -19.54
N ILE A 39 0.31 8.05 -19.13
CA ILE A 39 -0.25 9.31 -19.65
C ILE A 39 0.83 10.01 -20.47
N THR A 40 0.59 10.15 -21.78
CA THR A 40 1.52 10.83 -22.69
C THR A 40 1.17 12.30 -22.81
N CYS A 41 2.17 13.17 -22.66
CA CYS A 41 2.08 14.62 -22.83
C CYS A 41 2.61 15.08 -24.19
N SER A 42 2.34 16.34 -24.57
CA SER A 42 2.70 16.93 -25.87
C SER A 42 4.20 17.14 -26.09
N ASP A 43 4.97 17.17 -25.02
CA ASP A 43 6.44 17.28 -25.03
C ASP A 43 7.15 15.91 -25.03
N GLY A 44 6.38 14.81 -25.08
CA GLY A 44 6.89 13.45 -25.01
C GLY A 44 7.03 12.90 -23.58
N THR A 45 6.77 13.68 -22.54
CA THR A 45 6.76 13.18 -21.18
C THR A 45 5.68 12.10 -21.00
N ILE A 46 6.04 10.97 -20.37
CA ILE A 46 5.13 9.88 -20.05
C ILE A 46 5.07 9.71 -18.54
N GLY A 47 3.91 10.06 -17.96
CA GLY A 47 3.62 9.75 -16.56
C GLY A 47 3.17 8.31 -16.40
N LYS A 48 3.74 7.59 -15.42
CA LYS A 48 3.51 6.17 -15.18
C LYS A 48 2.99 5.92 -13.80
N GLY A 49 2.16 4.90 -13.66
CA GLY A 49 1.66 4.42 -12.38
C GLY A 49 1.08 3.03 -12.51
N TYR A 50 0.87 2.36 -11.40
CA TYR A 50 0.19 1.08 -11.36
C TYR A 50 -0.66 0.94 -10.11
N ILE A 51 -1.64 0.05 -10.17
CA ILE A 51 -2.45 -0.40 -9.04
C ILE A 51 -2.60 -1.92 -9.06
N GLY A 52 -2.88 -2.51 -7.89
CA GLY A 52 -3.05 -3.96 -7.72
C GLY A 52 -4.42 -4.31 -7.11
N PRO A 53 -5.49 -4.45 -7.90
CA PRO A 53 -6.85 -4.62 -7.38
C PRO A 53 -7.16 -6.03 -6.84
N TYR A 54 -6.17 -6.87 -6.61
CA TYR A 54 -6.23 -8.25 -6.14
C TYR A 54 -6.99 -9.20 -7.07
N LEU A 55 -8.19 -8.86 -7.51
CA LEU A 55 -9.10 -9.73 -8.28
C LEU A 55 -9.07 -9.36 -9.75
N ALA A 56 -8.51 -10.25 -10.58
CA ALA A 56 -8.37 -10.07 -12.02
C ALA A 56 -9.70 -9.83 -12.74
N ASP A 57 -10.79 -10.45 -12.27
CA ASP A 57 -12.12 -10.36 -12.88
C ASP A 57 -12.70 -8.93 -12.90
N TYR A 58 -12.25 -8.05 -11.99
CA TYR A 58 -12.72 -6.65 -11.90
C TYR A 58 -11.86 -5.67 -12.70
N ILE A 59 -10.73 -6.11 -13.24
CA ILE A 59 -9.81 -5.26 -14.02
C ILE A 59 -10.49 -4.59 -15.22
N PRO A 60 -11.31 -5.27 -16.05
CA PRO A 60 -11.96 -4.61 -17.18
C PRO A 60 -12.88 -3.46 -16.77
N ALA A 61 -13.59 -3.59 -15.64
CA ALA A 61 -14.47 -2.53 -15.13
C ALA A 61 -13.66 -1.32 -14.65
N ILE A 62 -12.54 -1.55 -13.95
CA ILE A 62 -11.63 -0.48 -13.50
C ILE A 62 -11.03 0.24 -14.72
N ALA A 63 -10.49 -0.50 -15.68
CA ALA A 63 -9.88 0.05 -16.89
C ALA A 63 -10.88 0.87 -17.73
N SER A 64 -12.12 0.39 -17.85
CA SER A 64 -13.21 1.13 -18.52
C SER A 64 -13.51 2.44 -17.78
N THR A 65 -13.59 2.41 -16.46
CA THR A 65 -13.80 3.59 -15.63
C THR A 65 -12.65 4.60 -15.79
N MET A 66 -11.39 4.14 -15.77
CA MET A 66 -10.22 4.98 -16.01
C MET A 66 -10.32 5.71 -17.37
N LYS A 67 -10.64 4.98 -18.44
CA LYS A 67 -10.80 5.55 -19.79
C LYS A 67 -11.91 6.61 -19.83
N GLN A 68 -13.02 6.40 -19.14
CA GLN A 68 -14.13 7.37 -19.06
C GLN A 68 -13.74 8.63 -18.28
N LEU A 69 -13.13 8.47 -17.11
CA LEU A 69 -12.69 9.61 -16.28
C LEU A 69 -11.65 10.46 -16.98
N PHE A 70 -10.74 9.82 -17.75
CA PHE A 70 -9.65 10.49 -18.44
C PHE A 70 -10.08 11.38 -19.62
N LYS A 71 -11.14 11.01 -20.35
CA LYS A 71 -11.54 11.67 -21.60
C LYS A 71 -11.63 13.20 -21.54
N GLN A 72 -12.14 13.73 -20.44
CA GLN A 72 -12.34 15.18 -20.26
C GLN A 72 -11.05 15.97 -20.01
N PHE A 73 -9.92 15.28 -19.81
CA PHE A 73 -8.62 15.92 -19.52
C PHE A 73 -7.69 15.98 -20.73
N VAL A 74 -8.02 15.32 -21.84
CA VAL A 74 -7.25 15.42 -23.10
C VAL A 74 -7.23 16.87 -23.58
N GLY A 75 -6.05 17.37 -23.95
CA GLY A 75 -5.82 18.76 -24.36
C GLY A 75 -5.61 19.74 -23.20
N ARG A 76 -5.76 19.30 -21.95
CA ARG A 76 -5.52 20.12 -20.75
C ARG A 76 -4.08 19.96 -20.26
N GLN A 77 -3.62 20.88 -19.42
CA GLN A 77 -2.32 20.80 -18.78
C GLN A 77 -2.32 19.75 -17.64
N ILE A 78 -1.13 19.22 -17.31
CA ILE A 78 -0.97 18.36 -16.13
C ILE A 78 -1.15 19.21 -14.89
N ALA A 79 -2.21 18.91 -14.11
CA ALA A 79 -2.58 19.57 -12.87
C ALA A 79 -3.19 18.55 -11.89
N PRO A 80 -2.37 17.78 -11.14
CA PRO A 80 -2.84 16.62 -10.38
C PRO A 80 -3.97 16.93 -9.39
N TYR A 81 -3.83 17.95 -8.54
CA TYR A 81 -4.90 18.31 -7.59
C TYR A 81 -6.20 18.79 -8.26
N GLN A 82 -6.09 19.50 -9.38
CA GLN A 82 -7.28 19.91 -10.12
C GLN A 82 -7.96 18.67 -10.73
N PHE A 83 -7.19 17.76 -11.32
CA PHE A 83 -7.67 16.47 -11.80
C PHE A 83 -8.40 15.71 -10.69
N TYR A 84 -7.74 15.50 -9.55
CA TYR A 84 -8.30 14.79 -8.41
C TYR A 84 -9.65 15.38 -7.96
N ASN A 85 -9.69 16.68 -7.73
CA ASN A 85 -10.90 17.36 -7.24
C ASN A 85 -12.07 17.29 -8.23
N GLU A 86 -11.80 17.43 -9.53
CA GLU A 86 -12.83 17.32 -10.56
C GLU A 86 -13.39 15.90 -10.66
N VAL A 87 -12.52 14.86 -10.58
CA VAL A 87 -12.96 13.46 -10.57
C VAL A 87 -13.76 13.17 -9.30
N MET A 88 -13.29 13.57 -8.12
CA MET A 88 -14.03 13.40 -6.86
C MET A 88 -15.42 14.08 -6.91
N LYS A 89 -15.52 15.23 -7.56
CA LYS A 89 -16.81 15.89 -7.78
C LYS A 89 -17.69 15.12 -8.75
N SER A 90 -17.16 14.67 -9.87
CA SER A 90 -17.94 13.98 -10.92
C SER A 90 -18.44 12.60 -10.48
N THR A 91 -17.70 11.91 -9.61
CA THR A 91 -18.08 10.59 -9.07
C THR A 91 -19.00 10.65 -7.86
N SER A 92 -19.35 11.84 -7.37
CA SER A 92 -20.19 11.99 -6.15
C SER A 92 -21.55 11.30 -6.23
N LEU A 93 -22.14 11.22 -7.43
CA LEU A 93 -23.43 10.53 -7.64
C LEU A 93 -23.30 9.00 -7.75
N MET A 94 -22.10 8.49 -8.00
CA MET A 94 -21.83 7.04 -8.10
C MET A 94 -21.36 6.44 -6.78
N GLY A 95 -20.98 7.27 -5.83
CA GLY A 95 -20.25 6.88 -4.64
C GLY A 95 -18.72 6.97 -4.83
N ARG A 96 -18.04 7.25 -3.74
CA ARG A 96 -16.57 7.46 -3.69
C ARG A 96 -15.90 6.26 -3.01
N SER A 97 -16.08 5.07 -3.58
CA SER A 97 -15.49 3.83 -3.05
C SER A 97 -15.24 2.82 -4.18
N GLY A 98 -14.49 1.77 -3.90
CA GLY A 98 -14.27 0.66 -4.81
C GLY A 98 -13.73 1.10 -6.17
N ILE A 99 -14.34 0.60 -7.26
CA ILE A 99 -13.88 0.79 -8.64
C ILE A 99 -13.63 2.25 -9.01
N ALA A 100 -14.48 3.18 -8.56
CA ALA A 100 -14.32 4.61 -8.86
C ALA A 100 -13.04 5.19 -8.24
N ILE A 101 -12.75 4.82 -6.99
CA ILE A 101 -11.54 5.23 -6.26
C ILE A 101 -10.30 4.57 -6.84
N TYR A 102 -10.36 3.28 -7.20
CA TYR A 102 -9.22 2.57 -7.81
C TYR A 102 -8.85 3.18 -9.17
N ALA A 103 -9.85 3.49 -10.00
CA ALA A 103 -9.65 4.17 -11.29
C ALA A 103 -9.05 5.58 -11.12
N LEU A 104 -9.53 6.34 -10.13
CA LEU A 104 -8.96 7.64 -9.77
C LEU A 104 -7.51 7.50 -9.32
N ALA A 105 -7.22 6.57 -8.41
CA ALA A 105 -5.87 6.37 -7.88
C ALA A 105 -4.86 6.02 -8.99
N ALA A 106 -5.21 5.10 -9.89
CA ALA A 106 -4.37 4.72 -11.02
C ALA A 106 -3.99 5.90 -11.92
N LEU A 107 -4.95 6.78 -12.18
CA LEU A 107 -4.73 8.00 -12.98
C LEU A 107 -3.95 9.05 -12.16
N ASP A 108 -4.30 9.27 -10.90
CA ASP A 108 -3.68 10.26 -10.02
C ASP A 108 -2.18 10.01 -9.84
N ILE A 109 -1.76 8.76 -9.65
CA ILE A 109 -0.35 8.38 -9.59
C ILE A 109 0.38 8.78 -10.87
N ALA A 110 -0.19 8.47 -12.04
CA ALA A 110 0.43 8.81 -13.31
C ALA A 110 0.43 10.33 -13.60
N PHE A 111 -0.58 11.09 -13.13
CA PHE A 111 -0.58 12.55 -13.19
C PHE A 111 0.53 13.17 -12.37
N TRP A 112 0.74 12.68 -11.14
CA TRP A 112 1.81 13.15 -10.27
C TRP A 112 3.20 12.78 -10.80
N ASP A 113 3.36 11.57 -11.32
CA ASP A 113 4.60 11.13 -11.96
C ASP A 113 4.93 12.02 -13.18
N ALA A 114 3.95 12.31 -14.04
CA ALA A 114 4.12 13.24 -15.17
C ALA A 114 4.52 14.64 -14.68
N SER A 115 3.86 15.15 -13.64
CA SER A 115 4.15 16.47 -13.06
C SER A 115 5.58 16.56 -12.55
N ALA A 116 6.05 15.55 -11.83
CA ALA A 116 7.41 15.49 -11.29
C ALA A 116 8.46 15.35 -12.42
N LYS A 117 8.17 14.55 -13.48
CA LYS A 117 9.02 14.41 -14.66
C LYS A 117 9.13 15.73 -15.45
N ILE A 118 8.03 16.46 -15.63
CA ILE A 118 8.04 17.79 -16.26
C ILE A 118 8.90 18.77 -15.45
N ALA A 119 8.84 18.68 -14.11
CA ALA A 119 9.69 19.46 -13.22
C ALA A 119 11.15 18.95 -13.16
N LYS A 120 11.46 17.80 -13.76
CA LYS A 120 12.76 17.11 -13.71
C LYS A 120 13.22 16.80 -12.29
N GLN A 121 12.31 16.42 -11.44
CA GLN A 121 12.54 16.10 -10.03
C GLN A 121 12.01 14.72 -9.67
N PRO A 122 12.67 13.97 -8.75
CA PRO A 122 12.05 12.82 -8.10
C PRO A 122 10.74 13.23 -7.43
N LEU A 123 9.77 12.32 -7.36
CA LEU A 123 8.44 12.63 -6.84
C LEU A 123 8.50 13.22 -5.41
N CYS A 124 9.28 12.61 -4.52
CA CYS A 124 9.40 13.11 -3.14
C CYS A 124 9.96 14.54 -3.07
N VAL A 125 10.91 14.89 -3.95
CA VAL A 125 11.47 16.25 -4.03
C VAL A 125 10.44 17.23 -4.60
N HIS A 126 9.72 16.82 -5.65
CA HIS A 126 8.64 17.60 -6.25
C HIS A 126 7.52 17.92 -5.25
N LEU A 127 7.29 17.02 -4.30
CA LEU A 127 6.33 17.19 -3.19
C LEU A 127 6.89 17.98 -2.00
N GLY A 128 8.17 18.39 -2.02
CA GLY A 128 8.79 19.20 -0.98
C GLY A 128 9.61 18.41 0.05
N GLY A 129 9.87 17.12 -0.20
CA GLY A 129 10.73 16.26 0.61
C GLY A 129 12.17 16.19 0.09
N SER A 130 12.88 15.13 0.50
CA SER A 130 14.28 14.87 0.11
C SER A 130 14.52 13.40 -0.18
N ILE A 131 15.50 13.10 -1.04
CA ILE A 131 15.95 11.74 -1.32
C ILE A 131 16.80 11.25 -0.15
N THR A 132 16.20 10.40 0.70
CA THR A 132 16.91 9.67 1.76
C THR A 132 16.28 8.30 1.92
N PRO A 133 17.04 7.28 2.38
CA PRO A 133 16.50 5.95 2.62
C PRO A 133 15.27 5.96 3.53
N VAL A 134 14.31 5.10 3.27
CA VAL A 134 13.04 4.98 4.02
C VAL A 134 13.03 3.68 4.79
N LYS A 135 12.87 3.75 6.11
CA LYS A 135 12.79 2.58 6.96
C LYS A 135 11.60 1.70 6.55
N ALA A 136 11.87 0.42 6.31
CA ALA A 136 10.88 -0.52 5.84
C ALA A 136 10.74 -1.75 6.74
N TYR A 137 9.63 -2.46 6.59
CA TYR A 137 9.45 -3.80 7.10
C TYR A 137 9.20 -4.78 5.98
N ASN A 138 9.74 -6.00 6.09
CA ASN A 138 9.54 -7.03 5.08
C ASN A 138 8.21 -7.76 5.31
N SER A 139 7.36 -7.75 4.29
CA SER A 139 6.02 -8.36 4.28
C SER A 139 5.88 -9.50 3.24
N CYS A 140 7.02 -10.00 2.69
CA CYS A 140 7.04 -11.00 1.61
C CYS A 140 6.86 -12.44 2.08
N GLY A 141 6.55 -12.67 3.36
CA GLY A 141 6.42 -14.02 3.92
C GLY A 141 5.71 -14.06 5.26
N LEU A 142 5.98 -15.12 6.03
CA LEU A 142 5.38 -15.39 7.34
C LEU A 142 3.84 -15.39 7.30
N TRP A 143 3.30 -15.94 6.21
CA TRP A 143 1.87 -16.15 6.02
C TRP A 143 1.35 -17.19 7.03
N LEU A 144 0.08 -17.62 6.92
CA LEU A 144 -0.47 -18.71 7.75
C LEU A 144 0.13 -20.08 7.38
N ASN A 145 1.44 -20.11 7.16
CA ASN A 145 2.23 -21.29 6.88
C ASN A 145 2.34 -22.22 8.10
N PRO A 146 2.75 -23.50 7.95
CA PRO A 146 3.06 -24.37 9.07
C PRO A 146 4.06 -23.73 10.03
N VAL A 147 3.78 -23.85 11.35
CA VAL A 147 4.53 -23.13 12.39
C VAL A 147 6.02 -23.51 12.42
N ASP A 148 6.34 -24.76 12.11
CA ASP A 148 7.69 -25.30 12.08
C ASP A 148 8.57 -24.75 10.94
N THR A 149 7.98 -24.22 9.87
CA THR A 149 8.73 -23.61 8.76
C THR A 149 9.07 -22.13 9.00
N LEU A 150 8.43 -21.46 9.96
CA LEU A 150 8.54 -20.01 10.13
C LEU A 150 9.92 -19.55 10.62
N TYR A 151 10.67 -20.39 11.32
CA TYR A 151 12.03 -20.04 11.74
C TYR A 151 12.97 -19.83 10.55
N ASP A 152 13.01 -20.81 9.64
CA ASP A 152 13.88 -20.76 8.45
C ASP A 152 13.40 -19.67 7.48
N GLU A 153 12.08 -19.53 7.29
CA GLU A 153 11.51 -18.44 6.47
C GLU A 153 11.88 -17.07 7.03
N THR A 154 11.94 -16.90 8.36
CA THR A 154 12.38 -15.64 8.98
C THR A 154 13.82 -15.31 8.62
N LEU A 155 14.72 -16.29 8.64
CA LEU A 155 16.14 -16.09 8.25
C LEU A 155 16.25 -15.65 6.78
N GLU A 156 15.52 -16.30 5.87
CA GLU A 156 15.46 -15.89 4.45
C GLU A 156 15.01 -14.43 4.28
N LEU A 157 13.98 -14.02 5.02
CA LEU A 157 13.44 -12.65 4.93
C LEU A 157 14.40 -11.61 5.51
N ILE A 158 15.18 -11.96 6.53
CA ILE A 158 16.23 -11.07 7.07
C ILE A 158 17.35 -10.92 6.04
N GLU A 159 17.84 -12.01 5.47
CA GLU A 159 18.94 -11.98 4.47
C GLU A 159 18.57 -11.17 3.23
N ASN A 160 17.32 -11.17 2.83
CA ASN A 160 16.83 -10.42 1.68
C ASN A 160 16.70 -8.92 1.99
N GLY A 161 17.83 -8.22 2.08
CA GLY A 161 17.88 -6.77 2.31
C GLY A 161 18.24 -6.38 3.75
N ASN A 162 18.69 -7.31 4.58
CA ASN A 162 19.12 -7.11 5.97
C ASN A 162 18.02 -6.42 6.83
N PHE A 163 16.80 -6.96 6.76
CA PHE A 163 15.67 -6.43 7.50
C PHE A 163 15.75 -6.73 8.99
N ASN A 164 15.49 -5.74 9.82
CA ASN A 164 15.31 -5.86 11.26
C ASN A 164 13.85 -5.71 11.72
N THR A 165 12.93 -5.65 10.77
CA THR A 165 11.49 -5.47 11.01
C THR A 165 10.71 -6.35 10.05
N LEU A 166 9.91 -7.28 10.59
CA LEU A 166 9.13 -8.25 9.81
C LEU A 166 7.66 -8.23 10.23
N LYS A 167 6.78 -8.63 9.30
CA LYS A 167 5.34 -8.80 9.57
C LYS A 167 4.95 -10.28 9.50
N ILE A 168 4.35 -10.82 10.58
CA ILE A 168 3.77 -12.16 10.64
C ILE A 168 2.25 -12.11 10.53
N ARG A 169 1.63 -13.11 9.85
CA ARG A 169 0.17 -13.29 9.84
C ARG A 169 -0.24 -14.24 10.95
N LEU A 170 -1.28 -13.82 11.69
CA LEU A 170 -1.86 -14.53 12.82
C LEU A 170 -3.36 -14.80 12.59
N GLY A 171 -3.99 -15.49 13.54
CA GLY A 171 -5.39 -15.89 13.45
C GLY A 171 -5.56 -17.36 13.05
N ARG A 172 -4.61 -18.24 13.40
CA ARG A 172 -4.75 -19.70 13.26
C ARG A 172 -5.94 -20.20 14.08
N GLU A 173 -6.40 -21.41 13.82
CA GLU A 173 -7.54 -21.99 14.56
C GLU A 173 -7.29 -22.06 16.08
N LYS A 174 -6.05 -22.37 16.46
CA LYS A 174 -5.65 -22.48 17.85
C LYS A 174 -4.71 -21.33 18.21
N LEU A 175 -5.06 -20.58 19.24
CA LEU A 175 -4.21 -19.53 19.81
C LEU A 175 -2.80 -20.06 20.18
N SER A 176 -2.70 -21.30 20.66
CA SER A 176 -1.40 -21.93 20.96
C SER A 176 -0.46 -22.02 19.75
N ASP A 177 -1.01 -22.11 18.55
CA ASP A 177 -0.21 -22.18 17.33
C ASP A 177 0.28 -20.79 16.90
N ASP A 178 -0.50 -19.73 17.14
CA ASP A 178 -0.06 -18.36 16.97
C ASP A 178 1.05 -17.98 17.97
N ILE A 179 0.92 -18.40 19.21
CA ILE A 179 1.98 -18.18 20.23
C ILE A 179 3.29 -18.87 19.80
N LYS A 180 3.24 -20.14 19.38
CA LYS A 180 4.41 -20.85 18.85
C LYS A 180 4.98 -20.20 17.59
N ALA A 181 4.12 -19.68 16.71
CA ALA A 181 4.54 -18.96 15.50
C ALA A 181 5.34 -17.70 15.87
N ILE A 182 4.87 -16.91 16.83
CA ILE A 182 5.58 -15.74 17.35
C ILE A 182 6.91 -16.14 17.97
N GLU A 183 6.95 -17.20 18.80
CA GLU A 183 8.17 -17.70 19.43
C GLU A 183 9.22 -18.12 18.40
N ASN A 184 8.83 -18.88 17.36
CA ASN A 184 9.73 -19.31 16.29
C ASN A 184 10.29 -18.13 15.51
N VAL A 185 9.45 -17.17 15.12
CA VAL A 185 9.88 -15.97 14.40
C VAL A 185 10.81 -15.12 15.28
N LYS A 186 10.47 -14.88 16.52
CA LYS A 186 11.31 -14.09 17.45
C LYS A 186 12.67 -14.75 17.72
N LYS A 187 12.71 -16.08 17.80
CA LYS A 187 13.96 -16.82 17.98
C LYS A 187 14.93 -16.58 16.81
N ALA A 188 14.43 -16.45 15.57
CA ALA A 188 15.25 -16.16 14.39
C ALA A 188 15.53 -14.66 14.23
N LEU A 189 14.52 -13.81 14.46
CA LEU A 189 14.61 -12.35 14.28
C LEU A 189 15.48 -11.68 15.34
N GLY A 190 15.48 -12.18 16.57
CA GLY A 190 16.13 -11.56 17.72
C GLY A 190 15.22 -10.54 18.44
N ASN A 191 15.42 -10.43 19.76
CA ASN A 191 14.52 -9.64 20.63
C ASN A 191 14.63 -8.12 20.46
N GLU A 192 15.74 -7.63 19.91
CA GLU A 192 15.97 -6.19 19.69
C GLU A 192 15.30 -5.67 18.41
N ASN A 193 14.78 -6.59 17.59
CA ASN A 193 14.16 -6.31 16.30
C ASN A 193 12.63 -6.25 16.42
N LEU A 194 11.97 -5.58 15.47
CA LEU A 194 10.52 -5.37 15.54
C LEU A 194 9.77 -6.51 14.84
N LEU A 195 8.78 -7.06 15.52
CA LEU A 195 7.81 -7.97 14.95
C LEU A 195 6.43 -7.32 14.93
N LEU A 196 5.88 -7.17 13.72
CA LEU A 196 4.54 -6.68 13.44
C LEU A 196 3.61 -7.89 13.26
N CYS A 197 2.31 -7.75 13.52
CA CYS A 197 1.39 -8.83 13.19
C CYS A 197 0.12 -8.33 12.52
N ASP A 198 -0.44 -9.19 11.67
CA ASP A 198 -1.62 -8.91 10.88
C ASP A 198 -2.60 -10.10 10.95
N PHE A 199 -3.86 -9.80 11.24
CA PHE A 199 -4.95 -10.77 11.30
C PHE A 199 -5.83 -10.77 10.06
N ASN A 200 -5.61 -9.83 9.12
CA ASN A 200 -6.39 -9.66 7.90
C ASN A 200 -7.91 -9.76 8.15
N GLN A 201 -8.42 -9.08 9.17
CA GLN A 201 -9.85 -9.05 9.54
C GLN A 201 -10.45 -10.44 9.87
N GLY A 202 -9.60 -11.42 10.21
CA GLY A 202 -9.98 -12.83 10.28
C GLY A 202 -10.69 -13.26 11.55
N LEU A 203 -10.83 -12.39 12.57
CA LEU A 203 -11.42 -12.75 13.84
C LEU A 203 -12.80 -12.11 14.04
N SER A 204 -13.68 -12.80 14.78
CA SER A 204 -14.84 -12.15 15.40
C SER A 204 -14.39 -11.25 16.56
N LEU A 205 -15.20 -10.29 17.00
CA LEU A 205 -14.85 -9.44 18.14
C LEU A 205 -14.58 -10.25 19.43
N PRO A 206 -15.38 -11.26 19.81
CA PRO A 206 -15.06 -12.12 20.96
C PRO A 206 -13.75 -12.88 20.83
N ASP A 207 -13.47 -13.43 19.62
CA ASP A 207 -12.21 -14.12 19.38
C ASP A 207 -11.02 -13.14 19.41
N ALA A 208 -11.17 -11.95 18.84
CA ALA A 208 -10.14 -10.92 18.88
C ALA A 208 -9.83 -10.53 20.33
N ILE A 209 -10.83 -10.31 21.18
CA ILE A 209 -10.60 -10.04 22.61
C ILE A 209 -9.83 -11.18 23.26
N HIS A 210 -10.18 -12.44 22.97
CA HIS A 210 -9.50 -13.61 23.54
C HIS A 210 -8.04 -13.72 23.07
N PHE A 211 -7.81 -13.65 21.73
CA PHE A 211 -6.48 -13.77 21.14
C PHE A 211 -5.58 -12.61 21.55
N LEU A 212 -6.04 -11.38 21.39
CA LEU A 212 -5.22 -10.19 21.64
C LEU A 212 -4.85 -10.08 23.11
N ASN A 213 -5.73 -10.40 24.07
CA ASN A 213 -5.38 -10.44 25.49
C ASN A 213 -4.21 -11.40 25.79
N ALA A 214 -4.16 -12.56 25.13
CA ALA A 214 -3.08 -13.51 25.32
C ALA A 214 -1.77 -13.05 24.63
N LEU A 215 -1.87 -12.28 23.55
CA LEU A 215 -0.74 -11.81 22.76
C LEU A 215 -0.21 -10.44 23.18
N ASP A 216 -0.94 -9.69 24.01
CA ASP A 216 -0.65 -8.28 24.38
C ASP A 216 0.71 -8.08 25.10
N ASN A 217 1.27 -9.15 25.67
CA ASN A 217 2.58 -9.11 26.34
C ASN A 217 3.67 -9.86 25.54
N GLN A 218 3.41 -10.23 24.28
CA GLN A 218 4.37 -10.92 23.43
C GLN A 218 5.38 -9.97 22.76
N GLY A 219 5.34 -8.65 23.04
CA GLY A 219 6.25 -7.67 22.47
C GLY A 219 6.09 -7.50 20.97
N LEU A 220 4.87 -7.55 20.47
CA LEU A 220 4.50 -7.19 19.12
C LEU A 220 4.41 -5.67 19.04
N TYR A 221 4.79 -5.10 17.89
CA TYR A 221 4.80 -3.66 17.68
C TYR A 221 3.41 -3.08 17.46
N TRP A 222 2.54 -3.83 16.76
CA TRP A 222 1.12 -3.52 16.60
C TRP A 222 0.28 -4.78 16.34
N PHE A 223 -1.03 -4.64 16.51
CA PHE A 223 -2.05 -5.54 16.00
C PHE A 223 -2.73 -4.90 14.77
N GLU A 224 -2.55 -5.49 13.58
CA GLU A 224 -3.13 -5.01 12.33
C GLU A 224 -4.45 -5.75 12.05
N GLU A 225 -5.50 -4.96 11.80
CA GLU A 225 -6.85 -5.39 11.40
C GLU A 225 -7.33 -6.72 12.01
N PRO A 226 -7.46 -6.84 13.35
CA PRO A 226 -7.91 -8.10 13.97
C PRO A 226 -9.35 -8.48 13.60
N ILE A 227 -10.24 -7.51 13.39
CA ILE A 227 -11.66 -7.69 13.06
C ILE A 227 -12.03 -6.93 11.80
N ASP A 228 -13.26 -7.15 11.28
CA ASP A 228 -13.81 -6.41 10.15
C ASP A 228 -13.61 -4.88 10.33
N TYR A 229 -13.03 -4.21 9.34
CA TYR A 229 -12.64 -2.79 9.42
C TYR A 229 -13.82 -1.82 9.54
N TYR A 230 -15.04 -2.24 9.19
CA TYR A 230 -16.26 -1.48 9.44
C TYR A 230 -16.78 -1.56 10.87
N ASN A 231 -16.27 -2.47 11.70
CA ASN A 231 -16.71 -2.63 13.08
C ASN A 231 -16.04 -1.62 14.02
N TYR A 232 -16.37 -0.35 13.84
CA TYR A 232 -15.77 0.77 14.59
C TYR A 232 -15.94 0.65 16.11
N ASP A 233 -17.09 0.19 16.58
CA ASP A 233 -17.34 0.02 18.01
C ASP A 233 -16.48 -1.13 18.58
N GLY A 234 -16.29 -2.20 17.81
CA GLY A 234 -15.38 -3.27 18.17
C GLY A 234 -13.93 -2.79 18.29
N TYR A 235 -13.45 -1.95 17.36
CA TYR A 235 -12.12 -1.34 17.47
C TYR A 235 -11.96 -0.41 18.66
N LYS A 236 -12.98 0.38 19.01
CA LYS A 236 -12.97 1.19 20.26
C LYS A 236 -12.81 0.32 21.48
N GLU A 237 -13.52 -0.82 21.53
CA GLU A 237 -13.43 -1.77 22.63
C GLU A 237 -12.05 -2.42 22.71
N LEU A 238 -11.51 -2.92 21.60
CA LEU A 238 -10.18 -3.52 21.55
C LEU A 238 -9.11 -2.53 21.99
N ARG A 239 -9.14 -1.30 21.46
CA ARG A 239 -8.17 -0.26 21.79
C ARG A 239 -8.17 0.13 23.27
N GLN A 240 -9.33 0.06 23.96
CA GLN A 240 -9.41 0.31 25.40
C GLN A 240 -8.83 -0.84 26.24
N ARG A 241 -8.79 -2.05 25.70
CA ARG A 241 -8.35 -3.26 26.41
C ARG A 241 -6.88 -3.57 26.20
N MET A 242 -6.33 -3.27 25.02
CA MET A 242 -4.98 -3.65 24.62
C MET A 242 -3.96 -2.56 24.94
N LYS A 243 -2.74 -2.99 25.31
CA LYS A 243 -1.56 -2.11 25.47
C LYS A 243 -0.80 -2.01 24.15
N THR A 244 -0.74 -3.12 23.38
CA THR A 244 -0.16 -3.15 22.04
C THR A 244 -1.00 -2.28 21.10
N PRO A 245 -0.40 -1.32 20.38
CA PRO A 245 -1.14 -0.44 19.48
C PRO A 245 -1.94 -1.19 18.42
N ILE A 246 -3.11 -0.66 18.07
CA ILE A 246 -3.93 -1.15 16.98
C ILE A 246 -3.71 -0.28 15.75
N ILE A 247 -3.40 -0.91 14.61
CA ILE A 247 -3.25 -0.25 13.32
C ILE A 247 -4.31 -0.76 12.35
N LEU A 248 -4.85 0.15 11.55
CA LEU A 248 -5.74 -0.16 10.44
C LEU A 248 -5.65 0.93 9.37
N GLY A 249 -6.22 0.67 8.21
CA GLY A 249 -6.26 1.70 7.17
C GLY A 249 -6.02 1.19 5.77
N GLU A 250 -5.52 -0.02 5.60
CA GLU A 250 -5.39 -0.61 4.27
C GLU A 250 -6.72 -0.64 3.50
N ASN A 251 -7.84 -0.70 4.21
CA ASN A 251 -9.19 -0.77 3.66
C ASN A 251 -9.95 0.57 3.62
N PHE A 252 -9.32 1.71 3.96
CA PHE A 252 -9.96 3.02 3.88
C PHE A 252 -10.13 3.49 2.42
N HIS A 253 -11.35 3.86 2.04
CA HIS A 253 -11.67 4.41 0.74
C HIS A 253 -11.66 5.95 0.76
N GLY A 254 -10.50 6.51 0.46
CA GLY A 254 -10.27 7.95 0.45
C GLY A 254 -10.01 8.57 1.84
N PRO A 255 -9.62 9.85 1.87
CA PRO A 255 -9.24 10.54 3.11
C PRO A 255 -10.38 10.67 4.13
N ASP A 256 -11.63 10.64 3.68
CA ASP A 256 -12.80 10.75 4.58
C ASP A 256 -12.90 9.56 5.55
N ASP A 257 -12.58 8.34 5.10
CA ASP A 257 -12.57 7.15 5.98
C ASP A 257 -11.43 7.25 6.99
N ALA A 258 -10.24 7.67 6.56
CA ALA A 258 -9.11 7.89 7.45
C ALA A 258 -9.44 8.97 8.51
N PHE A 259 -10.07 10.07 8.10
CA PHE A 259 -10.53 11.11 9.03
C PHE A 259 -11.51 10.54 10.07
N ARG A 260 -12.55 9.80 9.63
CA ARG A 260 -13.54 9.20 10.55
C ARG A 260 -12.90 8.24 11.54
N ALA A 261 -11.94 7.41 11.09
CA ALA A 261 -11.22 6.48 11.94
C ALA A 261 -10.43 7.20 13.04
N MET A 262 -9.72 8.25 12.69
CA MET A 262 -8.94 9.04 13.64
C MET A 262 -9.83 9.85 14.57
N ASP A 263 -10.89 10.50 14.07
CA ASP A 263 -11.84 11.28 14.85
C ASP A 263 -12.59 10.42 15.89
N GLN A 264 -12.98 9.22 15.49
CA GLN A 264 -13.63 8.26 16.38
C GLN A 264 -12.66 7.47 17.27
N LYS A 265 -11.34 7.70 17.11
CA LYS A 265 -10.27 7.09 17.92
C LYS A 265 -10.31 5.56 17.90
N ILE A 266 -10.53 4.96 16.72
CA ILE A 266 -10.59 3.50 16.56
C ILE A 266 -9.23 2.85 16.33
N CYS A 267 -8.17 3.64 16.12
CA CYS A 267 -6.81 3.18 15.90
C CYS A 267 -5.78 4.02 16.65
N ASP A 268 -4.61 3.47 16.88
CA ASP A 268 -3.43 4.16 17.42
C ASP A 268 -2.50 4.62 16.30
N PHE A 269 -2.40 3.82 15.24
CA PHE A 269 -1.67 4.12 14.00
C PHE A 269 -2.57 3.89 12.80
N ILE A 270 -2.21 4.47 11.65
CA ILE A 270 -2.88 4.21 10.37
C ILE A 270 -1.88 3.74 9.31
N MET A 271 -2.40 2.98 8.32
CA MET A 271 -1.61 2.47 7.21
C MET A 271 -2.44 2.47 5.90
N PRO A 272 -2.63 3.62 5.26
CA PRO A 272 -3.42 3.69 4.05
C PRO A 272 -2.77 2.92 2.89
N ASP A 273 -3.60 2.24 2.11
CA ASP A 273 -3.24 1.67 0.82
C ASP A 273 -3.31 2.76 -0.27
N LEU A 274 -2.27 2.88 -1.10
CA LEU A 274 -2.19 3.94 -2.10
C LEU A 274 -3.35 3.92 -3.10
N MET A 275 -3.79 2.73 -3.53
CA MET A 275 -4.93 2.59 -4.43
C MET A 275 -6.25 2.96 -3.76
N ARG A 276 -6.47 2.47 -2.53
CA ARG A 276 -7.73 2.66 -1.81
C ARG A 276 -7.86 4.06 -1.23
N ILE A 277 -6.75 4.70 -0.84
CA ILE A 277 -6.76 6.08 -0.34
C ILE A 277 -6.92 7.12 -1.46
N SER A 278 -7.15 6.68 -2.70
CA SER A 278 -7.32 7.50 -3.90
C SER A 278 -6.05 8.15 -4.47
N GLY A 279 -4.93 7.44 -4.41
CA GLY A 279 -3.68 7.87 -5.02
C GLY A 279 -2.85 8.84 -4.17
N ILE A 280 -1.93 9.54 -4.80
CA ILE A 280 -1.01 10.47 -4.14
C ILE A 280 -1.75 11.65 -3.54
N SER A 281 -2.74 12.21 -4.26
CA SER A 281 -3.54 13.33 -3.75
C SER A 281 -4.31 12.95 -2.48
N GLY A 282 -4.90 11.76 -2.44
CA GLY A 282 -5.58 11.24 -1.24
C GLY A 282 -4.61 10.95 -0.09
N TRP A 283 -3.44 10.40 -0.40
CA TRP A 283 -2.38 10.20 0.58
C TRP A 283 -1.96 11.50 1.26
N MET A 284 -1.68 12.55 0.48
CA MET A 284 -1.25 13.85 1.00
C MET A 284 -2.29 14.49 1.93
N GLN A 285 -3.58 14.36 1.60
CA GLN A 285 -4.67 14.79 2.48
C GLN A 285 -4.69 13.96 3.78
N THR A 286 -4.59 12.64 3.67
CA THR A 286 -4.55 11.73 4.82
C THR A 286 -3.36 12.00 5.73
N ALA A 287 -2.15 12.22 5.17
CA ALA A 287 -0.95 12.56 5.91
C ALA A 287 -1.10 13.88 6.69
N SER A 288 -1.77 14.87 6.10
CA SER A 288 -2.07 16.14 6.76
C SER A 288 -3.03 15.97 7.95
N ILE A 289 -4.05 15.13 7.78
CA ILE A 289 -5.00 14.79 8.85
C ILE A 289 -4.28 14.02 9.97
N ALA A 290 -3.50 12.97 9.62
CA ALA A 290 -2.73 12.18 10.58
C ALA A 290 -1.76 13.06 11.40
N SER A 291 -1.12 14.04 10.76
CA SER A 291 -0.27 15.02 11.41
C SER A 291 -1.03 15.88 12.43
N ALA A 292 -2.23 16.36 12.07
CA ALA A 292 -3.08 17.16 12.96
C ALA A 292 -3.51 16.35 14.19
N TYR A 293 -3.82 15.06 14.03
CA TYR A 293 -4.18 14.13 15.11
C TYR A 293 -2.95 13.56 15.84
N ARG A 294 -1.71 13.80 15.36
CA ARG A 294 -0.46 13.23 15.88
C ARG A 294 -0.44 11.69 15.86
N ILE A 295 -1.05 11.11 14.85
CA ILE A 295 -1.12 9.66 14.66
C ILE A 295 -0.01 9.25 13.68
N LYS A 296 0.74 8.21 14.05
CA LYS A 296 1.75 7.61 13.17
C LYS A 296 1.11 7.01 11.93
N MET A 297 1.78 7.18 10.79
CA MET A 297 1.32 6.71 9.50
C MET A 297 2.37 5.80 8.86
N SER A 298 2.03 4.55 8.67
CA SER A 298 2.77 3.55 7.89
C SER A 298 2.16 3.43 6.49
N SER A 299 2.73 2.59 5.63
CA SER A 299 2.15 2.31 4.31
C SER A 299 1.62 0.89 4.21
N HIS A 300 0.68 0.69 3.30
CA HIS A 300 0.28 -0.62 2.79
C HIS A 300 0.60 -0.69 1.30
N LEU A 301 1.38 -1.70 0.86
CA LEU A 301 1.80 -1.97 -0.52
C LEU A 301 2.46 -0.78 -1.26
N PHE A 302 2.67 -0.96 -2.57
CA PHE A 302 3.20 0.03 -3.52
C PHE A 302 4.51 0.69 -3.07
N PRO A 303 5.55 -0.09 -2.66
CA PRO A 303 6.77 0.44 -2.05
C PRO A 303 7.45 1.52 -2.90
N GLU A 304 7.38 1.45 -4.24
CA GLU A 304 8.01 2.40 -5.17
C GLU A 304 7.41 3.81 -5.07
N VAL A 305 6.11 3.91 -4.79
CA VAL A 305 5.45 5.22 -4.64
C VAL A 305 5.32 5.58 -3.16
N SER A 306 4.90 4.61 -2.33
CA SER A 306 4.70 4.82 -0.90
C SER A 306 5.98 5.29 -0.21
N SER A 307 7.16 4.74 -0.56
CA SER A 307 8.43 5.19 0.02
C SER A 307 8.70 6.68 -0.26
N GLN A 308 8.42 7.16 -1.45
CA GLN A 308 8.57 8.57 -1.79
C GLN A 308 7.57 9.45 -1.00
N LEU A 309 6.34 8.96 -0.80
CA LEU A 309 5.32 9.67 -0.02
C LEU A 309 5.65 9.69 1.48
N MET A 310 6.28 8.65 2.02
CA MET A 310 6.78 8.64 3.39
C MET A 310 7.77 9.79 3.66
N ARG A 311 8.50 10.27 2.63
CA ARG A 311 9.44 11.41 2.76
C ARG A 311 8.76 12.76 2.96
N VAL A 312 7.46 12.84 2.68
CA VAL A 312 6.64 14.05 2.86
C VAL A 312 5.49 13.85 3.84
N THR A 313 5.48 12.71 4.54
CA THR A 313 4.50 12.39 5.58
C THR A 313 5.06 12.80 6.94
N PRO A 314 4.50 13.82 7.63
CA PRO A 314 5.09 14.34 8.87
C PRO A 314 5.14 13.34 10.02
N THR A 315 4.23 12.36 10.04
CA THR A 315 4.14 11.32 11.06
C THR A 315 4.55 9.94 10.53
N ALA A 316 5.38 9.90 9.48
CA ALA A 316 5.86 8.66 8.87
C ALA A 316 6.50 7.72 9.91
N ASP A 317 6.12 6.43 9.87
CA ASP A 317 6.66 5.39 10.73
C ASP A 317 7.40 4.33 9.91
N LEU A 318 6.71 3.32 9.36
CA LEU A 318 7.30 2.21 8.61
C LEU A 318 6.69 2.09 7.21
N CYS A 319 7.53 1.86 6.20
CA CYS A 319 7.08 1.57 4.84
C CYS A 319 6.99 0.05 4.62
N GLU A 320 5.88 -0.44 4.11
CA GLU A 320 5.76 -1.85 3.74
C GLU A 320 6.60 -2.17 2.51
N TRP A 321 7.42 -3.21 2.63
CA TRP A 321 8.13 -3.79 1.51
C TRP A 321 7.46 -5.08 1.05
N THR A 322 7.11 -5.11 -0.23
CA THR A 322 6.67 -6.30 -0.95
C THR A 322 7.37 -6.35 -2.32
N ASP A 323 7.75 -7.55 -2.76
CA ASP A 323 8.42 -7.79 -4.03
C ASP A 323 7.45 -8.11 -5.19
N TRP A 324 6.16 -7.92 -4.97
CA TRP A 324 5.11 -8.39 -5.89
C TRP A 324 5.13 -7.67 -7.23
N ALA A 325 5.52 -6.40 -7.26
CA ALA A 325 5.65 -5.62 -8.49
C ALA A 325 7.02 -5.73 -9.15
N GLU A 326 8.05 -6.28 -8.49
CA GLU A 326 9.40 -6.36 -9.05
C GLU A 326 9.46 -6.95 -10.47
N PRO A 327 8.75 -8.07 -10.80
CA PRO A 327 8.80 -8.62 -12.15
C PRO A 327 8.26 -7.66 -13.22
N LEU A 328 7.37 -6.73 -12.82
CA LEU A 328 6.77 -5.73 -13.70
C LEU A 328 7.75 -4.60 -14.04
N LEU A 329 8.75 -4.35 -13.21
CA LEU A 329 9.64 -3.21 -13.31
C LEU A 329 10.91 -3.55 -14.07
N LYS A 330 11.40 -2.65 -14.91
CA LYS A 330 12.73 -2.79 -15.53
C LYS A 330 13.85 -2.66 -14.51
N GLU A 331 13.69 -1.72 -13.60
CA GLU A 331 14.63 -1.43 -12.52
C GLU A 331 13.85 -1.39 -11.19
N PRO A 332 13.72 -2.52 -10.47
CA PRO A 332 13.13 -2.55 -9.15
C PRO A 332 13.90 -1.68 -8.15
N TYR A 333 13.19 -1.13 -7.17
CA TYR A 333 13.83 -0.37 -6.10
C TYR A 333 14.77 -1.28 -5.29
N ALA A 334 15.90 -0.73 -4.87
CA ALA A 334 16.85 -1.43 -4.02
C ALA A 334 16.46 -1.36 -2.55
N ILE A 335 16.76 -2.43 -1.83
CA ILE A 335 16.73 -2.49 -0.36
C ILE A 335 18.16 -2.56 0.16
N GLN A 336 18.45 -1.75 1.17
CA GLN A 336 19.72 -1.79 1.88
C GLN A 336 19.49 -1.60 3.38
N ASP A 337 19.97 -2.52 4.18
CA ASP A 337 19.87 -2.48 5.65
C ASP A 337 18.45 -2.18 6.15
N GLY A 338 17.45 -2.86 5.60
CA GLY A 338 16.04 -2.69 5.94
C GLY A 338 15.45 -1.34 5.52
N HIS A 339 16.09 -0.65 4.57
CA HIS A 339 15.60 0.64 4.05
C HIS A 339 15.39 0.56 2.54
N ILE A 340 14.31 1.15 2.07
CA ILE A 340 14.05 1.35 0.64
C ILE A 340 14.90 2.52 0.16
N ILE A 341 15.66 2.31 -0.90
CA ILE A 341 16.52 3.32 -1.53
C ILE A 341 15.74 3.97 -2.67
N ILE A 342 15.38 5.23 -2.49
CA ILE A 342 14.67 6.01 -3.52
C ILE A 342 15.65 6.36 -4.63
N PRO A 343 15.35 6.04 -5.91
CA PRO A 343 16.22 6.40 -7.03
C PRO A 343 16.22 7.92 -7.28
N ASP A 344 17.40 8.48 -7.59
CA ASP A 344 17.56 9.88 -7.98
C ASP A 344 17.25 10.09 -9.47
N VAL A 345 15.99 9.89 -9.83
CA VAL A 345 15.49 10.07 -11.19
C VAL A 345 14.17 10.84 -11.19
N PRO A 346 13.82 11.57 -12.26
CA PRO A 346 12.57 12.30 -12.33
C PRO A 346 11.33 11.39 -12.24
N GLY A 347 10.33 11.84 -11.49
CA GLY A 347 9.09 11.10 -11.26
C GLY A 347 9.24 10.06 -10.15
N THR A 348 8.50 8.97 -10.30
CA THR A 348 8.55 7.80 -9.41
C THR A 348 9.70 6.86 -9.73
N GLY A 349 10.39 7.00 -10.87
CA GLY A 349 11.36 6.02 -11.34
C GLY A 349 10.74 4.72 -11.88
N ILE A 350 9.42 4.60 -11.89
CA ILE A 350 8.74 3.43 -12.44
C ILE A 350 8.89 3.38 -13.96
N ASP A 351 9.42 2.26 -14.47
CA ASP A 351 9.40 1.89 -15.88
C ASP A 351 9.00 0.42 -16.03
N PHE A 352 8.10 0.13 -16.97
CA PHE A 352 7.51 -1.19 -17.09
C PHE A 352 8.28 -2.12 -18.01
N ASN A 353 8.38 -3.39 -17.62
CA ASN A 353 8.87 -4.49 -18.43
C ASN A 353 7.74 -4.95 -19.38
N GLU A 354 7.83 -4.53 -20.64
CA GLU A 354 6.80 -4.81 -21.65
C GLU A 354 6.67 -6.30 -21.97
N ASP A 355 7.76 -7.08 -21.87
CA ASP A 355 7.74 -8.52 -22.13
C ASP A 355 6.93 -9.25 -21.03
N VAL A 356 7.05 -8.80 -19.78
CA VAL A 356 6.26 -9.33 -18.67
C VAL A 356 4.79 -8.97 -18.81
N LEU A 357 4.50 -7.72 -19.16
CA LEU A 357 3.14 -7.28 -19.42
C LEU A 357 2.46 -8.09 -20.53
N GLU A 358 3.15 -8.35 -21.62
CA GLU A 358 2.59 -9.14 -22.72
C GLU A 358 2.45 -10.62 -22.35
N LYS A 359 3.45 -11.19 -21.64
CA LYS A 359 3.43 -12.60 -21.22
C LYS A 359 2.26 -12.95 -20.31
N TYR A 360 1.92 -12.06 -19.35
CA TYR A 360 0.87 -12.29 -18.35
C TYR A 360 -0.38 -11.43 -18.57
N LYS A 361 -0.56 -10.96 -19.77
CA LYS A 361 -1.61 -10.02 -20.19
C LYS A 361 -3.02 -10.47 -19.82
N ILE A 362 -3.78 -9.50 -19.31
CA ILE A 362 -5.25 -9.56 -19.22
C ILE A 362 -5.83 -8.71 -20.32
N ASN A 363 -6.77 -9.25 -21.11
CA ASN A 363 -7.48 -8.50 -22.15
C ASN A 363 -8.46 -7.49 -21.51
N LEU A 364 -8.41 -6.22 -21.98
CA LEU A 364 -9.21 -5.09 -21.49
C LEU A 364 -10.32 -4.71 -22.47
#